data_b515cdd3311971ed76dc22c86fededfe
#
_entry.id   b515cdd3311971ed76dc22c86fededfe
#
_cell.length_a   1.000
_cell.length_b   1.000
_cell.length_c   1.000
_cell.angle_alpha   90.00
_cell.angle_beta   90.00
_cell.angle_gamma   90.00
#
_symmetry.space_group_name_H-M   'P 1'
#
loop_
_entity.id
_entity.type
_entity.pdbx_description
1 polymer ?
#
loop_
_entity_poly.entity_id
_entity_poly.type
_entity_poly.pdbx_seq_one_letter_code
_entity_poly.pdbx_strand_id
1 'polypeptide(L)'
;MAATPEGYMPGFGNDFETEALAGALPVGQNSPQRCAYGLYAEQLSGSPFTAPRGSNERSWLYRIRPSVRHMARFRKVDLPHWKTAPSMHEHDRPIGQYRWSPVPIPDAKLTFVEGVRTMTTAGDVNTQTGMSASLYFVTESMIDDFFYNADGELLIVPELGSLVFFTEFGRIAMAPGEICVIPRGVKFRVEPTDGPARGYMCENYGAKFTLPNRGPIGANCLANSRDFKTPVAAFEDREAPSRLTVKWCGKFYACEIGHSPLDVVAWHGNYAPYKYDLRTFSPVGAILFDHPDPSIFSVLTAPSGEEGTANIDFVIFPERWQVAEHSFRPPWYHMNIMSEFMGLIYGRYDAKPEGFAPGGVSLHNCMLPHGPDAEAFGRASNARLEPEKLE
;
A
#
# COMPACT_ATOMS: atom_id res chain seq x y z
N MET A 1 14.05 -2.00 -29.23
CA MET A 1 13.95 -1.86 -27.77
C MET A 1 14.33 -3.21 -27.19
N ALA A 2 15.36 -3.30 -26.35
CA ALA A 2 15.66 -4.54 -25.64
C ALA A 2 14.52 -4.82 -24.67
N ALA A 3 14.04 -6.06 -24.63
CA ALA A 3 13.05 -6.49 -23.64
C ALA A 3 13.66 -6.30 -22.26
N THR A 4 13.06 -5.44 -21.44
CA THR A 4 13.50 -5.23 -20.06
C THR A 4 13.19 -6.51 -19.29
N PRO A 5 14.12 -7.09 -18.52
CA PRO A 5 13.88 -8.30 -17.78
C PRO A 5 12.74 -8.06 -16.78
N GLU A 6 11.69 -8.89 -16.86
CA GLU A 6 10.72 -9.01 -15.77
C GLU A 6 11.40 -9.78 -14.65
N GLY A 7 11.64 -9.13 -13.53
CA GLY A 7 12.29 -9.77 -12.40
C GLY A 7 12.07 -9.02 -11.09
N TYR A 8 12.23 -9.78 -10.00
CA TYR A 8 12.13 -9.26 -8.64
C TYR A 8 13.27 -9.77 -7.79
N MET A 9 13.68 -8.95 -6.83
CA MET A 9 14.61 -9.31 -5.77
C MET A 9 13.80 -9.61 -4.50
N PRO A 10 14.01 -10.78 -3.87
CA PRO A 10 13.31 -11.15 -2.64
C PRO A 10 13.89 -10.45 -1.43
N GLY A 11 13.05 -10.10 -0.47
CA GLY A 11 13.44 -9.54 0.82
C GLY A 11 12.63 -8.32 1.22
N PHE A 12 12.62 -8.01 2.52
CA PHE A 12 11.96 -6.84 3.09
C PHE A 12 13.01 -5.94 3.76
N GLY A 13 13.11 -4.68 3.31
CA GLY A 13 14.03 -3.71 3.91
C GLY A 13 15.52 -4.02 3.72
N ASN A 14 15.88 -4.89 2.78
CA ASN A 14 17.25 -5.21 2.45
C ASN A 14 17.92 -4.04 1.68
N ASP A 15 19.25 -3.99 1.74
CA ASP A 15 20.01 -3.21 0.77
C ASP A 15 20.06 -3.99 -0.55
N PHE A 16 19.29 -3.52 -1.52
CA PHE A 16 19.23 -4.09 -2.86
C PHE A 16 20.18 -3.37 -3.80
N GLU A 17 20.58 -4.04 -4.87
CA GLU A 17 21.28 -3.41 -6.00
C GLU A 17 20.84 -4.04 -7.31
N THR A 18 20.66 -3.23 -8.34
CA THR A 18 20.22 -3.69 -9.67
C THR A 18 20.55 -2.67 -10.74
N GLU A 19 20.84 -3.16 -11.95
CA GLU A 19 21.13 -2.34 -13.11
C GLU A 19 20.46 -2.90 -14.36
N ALA A 20 19.91 -2.03 -15.19
CA ALA A 20 19.31 -2.39 -16.48
C ALA A 20 20.32 -2.33 -17.63
N LEU A 21 21.46 -1.66 -17.43
CA LEU A 21 22.63 -1.65 -18.32
C LEU A 21 23.84 -2.07 -17.54
N ALA A 22 24.57 -3.07 -18.02
CA ALA A 22 25.73 -3.62 -17.35
C ALA A 22 26.82 -2.54 -17.10
N GLY A 23 27.26 -2.43 -15.85
CA GLY A 23 28.23 -1.43 -15.42
C GLY A 23 27.68 -0.03 -15.16
N ALA A 24 26.36 0.13 -15.08
CA ALA A 24 25.73 1.39 -14.70
C ALA A 24 25.84 1.66 -13.19
N LEU A 25 25.91 0.61 -12.36
CA LEU A 25 26.12 0.73 -10.92
C LEU A 25 27.59 1.06 -10.62
N PRO A 26 27.90 2.14 -9.89
CA PRO A 26 29.26 2.39 -9.41
C PRO A 26 29.69 1.34 -8.37
N VAL A 27 30.95 0.97 -8.39
CA VAL A 27 31.54 0.04 -7.43
C VAL A 27 32.34 0.83 -6.38
N GLY A 28 32.06 0.56 -5.10
CA GLY A 28 32.82 1.09 -3.98
C GLY A 28 32.55 2.56 -3.62
N GLN A 29 31.67 3.24 -4.33
CA GLN A 29 31.25 4.62 -4.05
C GLN A 29 29.85 4.91 -4.58
N ASN A 30 29.11 5.82 -3.94
CA ASN A 30 27.74 6.17 -4.34
C ASN A 30 27.71 7.29 -5.40
N SER A 31 28.65 8.21 -5.36
CA SER A 31 28.62 9.43 -6.18
C SER A 31 30.03 9.66 -6.80
N PRO A 32 30.38 8.86 -7.83
CA PRO A 32 31.64 9.04 -8.53
C PRO A 32 31.67 10.39 -9.25
N GLN A 33 32.89 10.95 -9.43
CA GLN A 33 33.05 12.20 -10.17
C GLN A 33 32.45 12.13 -11.59
N ARG A 34 32.47 10.94 -12.19
CA ARG A 34 31.84 10.66 -13.48
C ARG A 34 31.17 9.28 -13.40
N CYS A 35 29.86 9.27 -13.48
CA CYS A 35 29.12 8.02 -13.60
C CYS A 35 29.30 7.41 -15.00
N ALA A 36 29.21 6.09 -15.07
CA ALA A 36 29.13 5.37 -16.34
C ALA A 36 27.94 5.90 -17.17
N TYR A 37 28.05 5.81 -18.47
CA TYR A 37 27.01 6.30 -19.42
C TYR A 37 26.63 7.78 -19.30
N GLY A 38 27.39 8.58 -18.55
CA GLY A 38 27.04 9.98 -18.27
C GLY A 38 25.83 10.17 -17.37
N LEU A 39 25.46 9.13 -16.59
CA LEU A 39 24.33 9.16 -15.67
C LEU A 39 24.56 10.15 -14.52
N TYR A 40 23.47 10.61 -13.95
CA TYR A 40 23.45 11.46 -12.77
C TYR A 40 23.18 10.62 -11.53
N ALA A 41 24.06 10.68 -10.55
CA ALA A 41 23.85 10.10 -9.23
C ALA A 41 22.90 11.00 -8.42
N GLU A 42 21.84 10.42 -7.90
CA GLU A 42 20.81 11.12 -7.12
C GLU A 42 20.42 10.26 -5.93
N GLN A 43 20.21 10.86 -4.76
CA GLN A 43 19.76 10.16 -3.56
C GLN A 43 18.28 10.46 -3.29
N LEU A 44 17.48 9.41 -3.10
CA LEU A 44 16.14 9.48 -2.55
C LEU A 44 16.16 8.95 -1.12
N SER A 45 15.81 9.78 -0.13
CA SER A 45 15.80 9.42 1.28
C SER A 45 14.36 9.31 1.81
N GLY A 46 14.06 8.21 2.47
CA GLY A 46 12.82 7.98 3.22
C GLY A 46 12.92 8.39 4.69
N SER A 47 14.12 8.72 5.17
CA SER A 47 14.39 9.20 6.52
C SER A 47 15.23 10.48 6.47
N PRO A 48 15.28 11.28 7.56
CA PRO A 48 16.25 12.37 7.66
C PRO A 48 17.69 11.88 7.47
N PHE A 49 18.56 12.69 6.87
CA PHE A 49 19.97 12.35 6.68
C PHE A 49 20.71 11.98 7.97
N THR A 50 20.25 12.53 9.09
CA THR A 50 20.80 12.31 10.43
C THR A 50 20.22 11.11 11.16
N ALA A 51 19.32 10.34 10.54
CA ALA A 51 18.78 9.13 11.15
C ALA A 51 19.91 8.13 11.49
N PRO A 52 19.79 7.38 12.60
CA PRO A 52 20.75 6.36 12.96
C PRO A 52 20.93 5.34 11.82
N ARG A 53 22.15 4.80 11.65
CA ARG A 53 22.47 3.89 10.55
C ARG A 53 21.49 2.72 10.41
N GLY A 54 21.02 2.15 11.52
CA GLY A 54 20.09 1.00 11.53
C GLY A 54 18.66 1.34 11.08
N SER A 55 18.29 2.62 11.07
CA SER A 55 16.97 3.11 10.64
C SER A 55 17.05 4.12 9.50
N ASN A 56 18.25 4.37 8.96
CA ASN A 56 18.45 5.27 7.83
C ASN A 56 17.98 4.60 6.54
N GLU A 57 17.10 5.28 5.82
CA GLU A 57 16.47 4.79 4.61
C GLU A 57 16.81 5.68 3.44
N ARG A 58 17.47 5.11 2.47
CA ARG A 58 17.89 5.81 1.27
C ARG A 58 18.11 4.84 0.13
N SER A 59 17.95 5.36 -1.08
CA SER A 59 18.39 4.70 -2.31
C SER A 59 19.15 5.69 -3.18
N TRP A 60 20.18 5.19 -3.85
CA TRP A 60 20.93 5.92 -4.85
C TRP A 60 20.43 5.51 -6.22
N LEU A 61 20.03 6.51 -6.99
CA LEU A 61 19.46 6.38 -8.33
C LEU A 61 20.46 6.92 -9.34
N TYR A 62 20.75 6.14 -10.37
CA TYR A 62 21.61 6.55 -11.47
C TYR A 62 20.74 6.71 -12.70
N ARG A 63 20.49 7.98 -13.05
CA ARG A 63 19.46 8.33 -14.01
C ARG A 63 19.99 9.15 -15.18
N ILE A 64 19.26 9.11 -16.30
CA ILE A 64 19.66 9.78 -17.54
C ILE A 64 19.53 11.30 -17.39
N ARG A 65 18.50 11.79 -16.72
CA ARG A 65 18.23 13.22 -16.49
C ARG A 65 18.02 13.50 -15.01
N PRO A 66 18.71 14.47 -14.41
CA PRO A 66 18.55 14.75 -12.98
C PRO A 66 17.12 15.22 -12.67
N SER A 67 16.55 14.79 -11.53
CA SER A 67 15.15 15.07 -11.19
C SER A 67 14.83 16.55 -10.99
N VAL A 68 15.84 17.42 -10.80
CA VAL A 68 15.65 18.86 -10.80
C VAL A 68 15.08 19.39 -12.12
N ARG A 69 15.24 18.65 -13.24
CA ARG A 69 14.59 18.97 -14.52
C ARG A 69 13.07 18.74 -14.49
N HIS A 70 12.58 17.95 -13.53
CA HIS A 70 11.14 17.77 -13.29
C HIS A 70 10.53 18.96 -12.53
N MET A 71 11.36 19.87 -11.97
CA MET A 71 10.91 21.06 -11.25
C MET A 71 10.53 22.20 -12.21
N ALA A 72 9.76 21.86 -13.23
CA ALA A 72 9.12 22.83 -14.08
C ALA A 72 8.06 23.65 -13.31
N ARG A 73 7.41 24.59 -13.96
CA ARG A 73 6.41 25.43 -13.31
C ARG A 73 5.15 24.64 -12.98
N PHE A 74 5.04 24.17 -11.74
CA PHE A 74 3.85 23.50 -11.24
C PHE A 74 2.64 24.42 -11.18
N ARG A 75 1.49 23.90 -11.58
CA ARG A 75 0.19 24.57 -11.46
C ARG A 75 -0.73 23.66 -10.64
N LYS A 76 -1.56 24.27 -9.80
CA LYS A 76 -2.57 23.53 -9.03
C LYS A 76 -3.54 22.85 -9.98
N VAL A 77 -3.84 21.58 -9.71
CA VAL A 77 -4.88 20.78 -10.35
C VAL A 77 -5.92 20.36 -9.33
N ASP A 78 -7.14 20.14 -9.77
CA ASP A 78 -8.23 19.74 -8.89
C ASP A 78 -8.52 18.24 -9.04
N LEU A 79 -8.38 17.52 -7.94
CA LEU A 79 -8.76 16.11 -7.81
C LEU A 79 -9.70 16.00 -6.61
N PRO A 80 -10.96 16.42 -6.75
CA PRO A 80 -11.86 16.70 -5.63
C PRO A 80 -12.25 15.46 -4.82
N HIS A 81 -12.05 14.27 -5.37
CA HIS A 81 -12.43 13.02 -4.72
C HIS A 81 -11.29 12.39 -3.90
N TRP A 82 -10.08 12.86 -4.05
CA TRP A 82 -8.94 12.42 -3.24
C TRP A 82 -8.69 13.43 -2.11
N LYS A 83 -9.12 13.06 -0.90
CA LYS A 83 -9.03 13.88 0.32
C LYS A 83 -7.92 13.40 1.23
N THR A 84 -7.35 14.29 2.00
CA THR A 84 -6.28 14.01 2.97
C THR A 84 -6.67 14.35 4.40
N ALA A 85 -7.75 15.07 4.59
CA ALA A 85 -8.22 15.47 5.89
C ALA A 85 -9.76 15.44 5.93
N PRO A 86 -10.35 15.30 7.10
CA PRO A 86 -11.81 15.43 7.28
C PRO A 86 -12.33 16.75 6.73
N SER A 87 -13.56 16.74 6.25
CA SER A 87 -14.22 17.98 5.81
C SER A 87 -14.38 18.94 6.98
N MET A 88 -14.03 20.21 6.75
CA MET A 88 -14.30 21.28 7.72
C MET A 88 -15.79 21.62 7.83
N HIS A 89 -16.57 21.25 6.83
CA HIS A 89 -18.02 21.40 6.84
C HIS A 89 -18.64 20.06 7.25
N GLU A 90 -18.82 19.89 8.54
CA GLU A 90 -19.45 18.70 9.07
C GLU A 90 -20.96 18.74 8.81
N HIS A 91 -21.44 17.62 8.31
CA HIS A 91 -22.86 17.26 8.39
C HIS A 91 -23.02 16.33 9.57
N ASP A 92 -24.15 16.44 10.25
CA ASP A 92 -24.52 15.48 11.28
C ASP A 92 -24.47 14.07 10.69
N ARG A 93 -23.60 13.24 11.25
CA ARG A 93 -23.46 11.84 10.84
C ARG A 93 -24.00 10.95 11.96
N PRO A 94 -24.78 9.93 11.63
CA PRO A 94 -25.19 8.98 12.64
C PRO A 94 -23.98 8.30 13.26
N ILE A 95 -24.02 8.12 14.57
CA ILE A 95 -23.02 7.32 15.29
C ILE A 95 -23.31 5.85 14.97
N GLY A 96 -22.28 5.07 14.66
CA GLY A 96 -22.41 3.64 14.41
C GLY A 96 -21.40 3.11 13.41
N GLN A 97 -21.68 1.90 12.97
CA GLN A 97 -20.94 1.23 11.92
C GLN A 97 -21.44 1.72 10.55
N TYR A 98 -20.51 1.86 9.62
CA TYR A 98 -20.84 2.16 8.23
C TYR A 98 -20.52 0.96 7.36
N ARG A 99 -21.38 0.68 6.38
CA ARG A 99 -21.16 -0.34 5.38
C ARG A 99 -21.57 0.18 4.01
N TRP A 100 -20.74 -0.07 3.03
CA TRP A 100 -21.00 0.23 1.64
C TRP A 100 -20.98 -1.07 0.83
N SER A 101 -22.02 -1.27 0.04
CA SER A 101 -22.02 -2.31 -1.00
C SER A 101 -20.91 -2.02 -2.02
N PRO A 102 -20.47 -3.02 -2.78
CA PRO A 102 -19.48 -2.80 -3.84
C PRO A 102 -19.88 -1.66 -4.76
N VAL A 103 -19.02 -0.66 -4.87
CA VAL A 103 -19.26 0.49 -5.76
C VAL A 103 -18.99 0.05 -7.19
N PRO A 104 -19.92 0.19 -8.14
CA PRO A 104 -19.70 -0.13 -9.53
C PRO A 104 -18.52 0.69 -10.10
N ILE A 105 -17.76 0.08 -11.01
CA ILE A 105 -16.75 0.83 -11.77
C ILE A 105 -17.49 1.87 -12.63
N PRO A 106 -17.13 3.16 -12.54
CA PRO A 106 -17.79 4.19 -13.32
C PRO A 106 -17.62 3.99 -14.83
N ASP A 107 -18.66 4.27 -15.60
CA ASP A 107 -18.56 4.34 -17.07
C ASP A 107 -17.94 5.70 -17.46
N ALA A 108 -16.68 5.86 -17.16
CA ALA A 108 -15.88 7.06 -17.41
C ALA A 108 -14.41 6.67 -17.64
N LYS A 109 -13.70 7.48 -18.39
CA LYS A 109 -12.24 7.33 -18.53
C LYS A 109 -11.57 7.86 -17.28
N LEU A 110 -10.97 6.97 -16.53
CA LEU A 110 -10.30 7.28 -15.26
C LEU A 110 -8.92 6.62 -15.22
N THR A 111 -7.91 7.43 -15.14
CA THR A 111 -6.57 6.98 -14.76
C THR A 111 -6.56 6.62 -13.27
N PHE A 112 -5.51 5.93 -12.82
CA PHE A 112 -5.39 5.57 -11.39
C PHE A 112 -5.56 6.78 -10.46
N VAL A 113 -4.92 7.90 -10.77
CA VAL A 113 -4.95 9.12 -9.95
C VAL A 113 -6.34 9.77 -9.93
N GLU A 114 -6.99 9.83 -11.09
CA GLU A 114 -8.34 10.40 -11.24
C GLU A 114 -9.42 9.51 -10.65
N GLY A 115 -9.15 8.21 -10.57
CA GLY A 115 -10.08 7.20 -10.07
C GLY A 115 -10.12 7.04 -8.56
N VAL A 116 -9.25 7.69 -7.79
CA VAL A 116 -9.23 7.61 -6.31
C VAL A 116 -10.45 8.30 -5.71
N ARG A 117 -11.09 7.62 -4.78
CA ARG A 117 -12.28 8.09 -4.02
C ARG A 117 -12.03 7.83 -2.54
N THR A 118 -11.71 8.88 -1.80
CA THR A 118 -11.44 8.76 -0.37
C THR A 118 -12.72 8.44 0.41
N MET A 119 -12.65 7.40 1.22
CA MET A 119 -13.75 6.92 2.06
C MET A 119 -13.64 7.45 3.48
N THR A 120 -12.43 7.46 4.04
CA THR A 120 -12.18 7.95 5.40
C THR A 120 -10.78 8.55 5.52
N THR A 121 -10.63 9.46 6.47
CA THR A 121 -9.35 10.12 6.79
C THR A 121 -9.20 10.25 8.30
N ALA A 122 -7.95 10.17 8.77
CA ALA A 122 -7.59 10.47 10.16
C ALA A 122 -6.23 11.18 10.17
N GLY A 123 -6.02 12.10 11.10
CA GLY A 123 -4.77 12.85 11.20
C GLY A 123 -4.60 13.93 10.15
N ASP A 124 -3.36 14.36 9.94
CA ASP A 124 -3.02 15.48 9.05
C ASP A 124 -1.64 15.27 8.41
N VAL A 125 -1.55 15.50 7.10
CA VAL A 125 -0.29 15.39 6.34
C VAL A 125 0.79 16.36 6.81
N ASN A 126 0.42 17.52 7.34
CA ASN A 126 1.39 18.54 7.80
C ASN A 126 2.02 18.15 9.14
N THR A 127 1.34 17.35 9.95
CA THR A 127 1.89 16.77 11.19
C THR A 127 2.53 15.41 10.98
N GLN A 128 2.46 14.89 9.76
CA GLN A 128 2.98 13.58 9.38
C GLN A 128 2.45 12.45 10.27
N THR A 129 1.17 12.50 10.57
CA THR A 129 0.46 11.49 11.36
C THR A 129 -0.89 11.17 10.73
N GLY A 130 -1.36 9.94 10.89
CA GLY A 130 -2.65 9.50 10.37
C GLY A 130 -2.57 8.93 8.98
N MET A 131 -3.74 8.84 8.34
CA MET A 131 -3.93 8.12 7.09
C MET A 131 -5.17 8.58 6.33
N SER A 132 -5.29 8.16 5.07
CA SER A 132 -6.57 8.03 4.40
C SER A 132 -6.78 6.63 3.85
N ALA A 133 -8.03 6.15 3.83
CA ALA A 133 -8.42 4.95 3.12
C ALA A 133 -9.37 5.31 1.98
N SER A 134 -9.12 4.73 0.81
CA SER A 134 -9.79 5.07 -0.43
C SER A 134 -10.15 3.83 -1.22
N LEU A 135 -11.16 3.94 -2.08
CA LEU A 135 -11.31 3.09 -3.25
C LEU A 135 -10.57 3.71 -4.42
N TYR A 136 -10.10 2.88 -5.35
CA TYR A 136 -9.64 3.36 -6.64
C TYR A 136 -10.34 2.62 -7.78
N PHE A 137 -10.50 3.30 -8.90
CA PHE A 137 -11.05 2.78 -10.15
C PHE A 137 -10.09 3.14 -11.29
N VAL A 138 -9.75 2.17 -12.13
CA VAL A 138 -8.85 2.38 -13.27
C VAL A 138 -9.53 1.83 -14.51
N THR A 139 -9.85 2.70 -15.45
CA THR A 139 -10.45 2.34 -16.74
C THR A 139 -9.57 2.74 -17.92
N GLU A 140 -8.51 3.52 -17.66
CA GLU A 140 -7.60 4.04 -18.67
C GLU A 140 -6.15 4.03 -18.16
N SER A 141 -5.21 3.79 -19.08
CA SER A 141 -3.77 3.76 -18.77
C SER A 141 -3.19 5.16 -18.63
N MET A 142 -2.26 5.33 -17.68
CA MET A 142 -1.40 6.51 -17.57
C MET A 142 -0.20 6.35 -18.49
N ILE A 143 -0.27 6.78 -19.76
CA ILE A 143 0.84 6.58 -20.71
C ILE A 143 1.88 7.69 -20.61
N ASP A 144 1.45 8.93 -20.68
CA ASP A 144 2.28 10.14 -20.57
C ASP A 144 1.97 10.97 -19.32
N ASP A 145 1.18 10.40 -18.43
CA ASP A 145 0.86 10.93 -17.12
C ASP A 145 1.63 10.16 -16.05
N PHE A 146 2.33 10.90 -15.21
CA PHE A 146 3.13 10.37 -14.11
C PHE A 146 2.70 11.01 -12.79
N PHE A 147 2.89 10.28 -11.72
CA PHE A 147 2.50 10.74 -10.39
C PHE A 147 3.56 10.38 -9.35
N TYR A 148 3.68 11.21 -8.32
CA TYR A 148 4.30 10.82 -7.05
C TYR A 148 3.59 11.49 -5.87
N ASN A 149 3.62 10.80 -4.73
CA ASN A 149 3.05 11.29 -3.49
C ASN A 149 4.17 11.80 -2.59
N ALA A 150 4.19 13.10 -2.30
CA ALA A 150 5.13 13.71 -1.37
C ALA A 150 4.60 13.72 0.08
N ASP A 151 3.32 13.42 0.28
CA ASP A 151 2.68 13.45 1.60
C ASP A 151 2.80 12.12 2.37
N GLY A 152 2.81 11.00 1.66
CA GLY A 152 2.81 9.69 2.28
C GLY A 152 3.21 8.56 1.33
N GLU A 153 3.35 7.36 1.88
CA GLU A 153 3.45 6.14 1.08
C GLU A 153 2.06 5.58 0.78
N LEU A 154 1.94 4.84 -0.30
CA LEU A 154 0.70 4.23 -0.75
C LEU A 154 0.77 2.70 -0.60
N LEU A 155 -0.15 2.12 0.17
CA LEU A 155 -0.41 0.69 0.17
C LEU A 155 -1.62 0.42 -0.70
N ILE A 156 -1.46 -0.41 -1.74
CA ILE A 156 -2.45 -0.65 -2.78
C ILE A 156 -2.85 -2.11 -2.78
N VAL A 157 -4.15 -2.36 -2.79
CA VAL A 157 -4.76 -3.70 -2.65
C VAL A 157 -5.77 -3.90 -3.80
N PRO A 158 -5.38 -4.53 -4.91
CA PRO A 158 -6.31 -4.89 -5.97
C PRO A 158 -7.40 -5.86 -5.48
N GLU A 159 -8.64 -5.60 -5.85
CA GLU A 159 -9.78 -6.49 -5.60
C GLU A 159 -10.33 -7.05 -6.91
N LEU A 160 -10.37 -6.23 -7.97
CA LEU A 160 -10.85 -6.61 -9.29
C LEU A 160 -9.90 -6.07 -10.36
N GLY A 161 -9.53 -6.91 -11.33
CA GLY A 161 -8.61 -6.56 -12.42
C GLY A 161 -7.16 -6.48 -11.96
N SER A 162 -6.25 -6.55 -12.92
CA SER A 162 -4.81 -6.52 -12.70
C SER A 162 -4.19 -5.22 -13.19
N LEU A 163 -3.12 -4.78 -12.52
CA LEU A 163 -2.43 -3.53 -12.80
C LEU A 163 -0.94 -3.76 -12.97
N VAL A 164 -0.29 -2.93 -13.76
CA VAL A 164 1.17 -2.77 -13.74
C VAL A 164 1.52 -1.36 -13.32
N PHE A 165 2.31 -1.25 -12.26
CA PHE A 165 2.95 -0.02 -11.82
C PHE A 165 4.33 0.07 -12.48
N PHE A 166 4.52 1.04 -13.33
CA PHE A 166 5.82 1.40 -13.88
C PHE A 166 6.41 2.47 -12.96
N THR A 167 7.44 2.12 -12.23
CA THR A 167 8.08 3.03 -11.27
C THR A 167 9.49 3.40 -11.72
N GLU A 168 10.09 4.43 -11.16
CA GLU A 168 11.49 4.76 -11.40
C GLU A 168 12.47 3.70 -10.84
N PHE A 169 11.99 2.72 -10.05
CA PHE A 169 12.74 1.57 -9.55
C PHE A 169 12.60 0.31 -10.42
N GLY A 170 11.60 0.27 -11.29
CA GLY A 170 11.25 -0.89 -12.10
C GLY A 170 9.75 -1.14 -12.16
N ARG A 171 9.34 -2.32 -12.61
CA ARG A 171 7.93 -2.67 -12.88
C ARG A 171 7.38 -3.59 -11.79
N ILE A 172 6.15 -3.32 -11.35
CA ILE A 172 5.42 -4.14 -10.38
C ILE A 172 4.09 -4.53 -10.99
N ALA A 173 3.96 -5.81 -11.35
CA ALA A 173 2.68 -6.38 -11.76
C ALA A 173 1.88 -6.80 -10.52
N MET A 174 0.58 -6.45 -10.50
CA MET A 174 -0.32 -6.65 -9.38
C MET A 174 -1.60 -7.33 -9.83
N ALA A 175 -2.04 -8.30 -9.06
CA ALA A 175 -3.32 -8.99 -9.24
C ALA A 175 -4.09 -9.04 -7.90
N PRO A 176 -5.41 -9.32 -7.91
CA PRO A 176 -6.17 -9.57 -6.68
C PRO A 176 -5.50 -10.63 -5.80
N GLY A 177 -5.45 -10.36 -4.49
CA GLY A 177 -4.72 -11.19 -3.52
C GLY A 177 -3.26 -10.80 -3.31
N GLU A 178 -2.77 -9.76 -3.99
CA GLU A 178 -1.46 -9.15 -3.75
C GLU A 178 -1.60 -7.74 -3.18
N ILE A 179 -0.55 -7.24 -2.55
CA ILE A 179 -0.42 -5.85 -2.16
C ILE A 179 0.88 -5.27 -2.69
N CYS A 180 0.92 -3.97 -2.95
CA CYS A 180 2.19 -3.27 -3.09
C CYS A 180 2.22 -1.99 -2.25
N VAL A 181 3.45 -1.61 -1.89
CA VAL A 181 3.72 -0.32 -1.24
C VAL A 181 4.62 0.49 -2.15
N ILE A 182 4.15 1.69 -2.49
CA ILE A 182 4.93 2.69 -3.21
C ILE A 182 5.39 3.75 -2.20
N PRO A 183 6.68 3.84 -1.90
CA PRO A 183 7.20 4.78 -0.93
C PRO A 183 6.98 6.25 -1.34
N ARG A 184 6.97 7.14 -0.35
CA ARG A 184 6.89 8.59 -0.54
C ARG A 184 7.98 9.09 -1.49
N GLY A 185 7.60 9.88 -2.49
CA GLY A 185 8.52 10.49 -3.44
C GLY A 185 8.83 9.65 -4.69
N VAL A 186 8.49 8.38 -4.71
CA VAL A 186 8.70 7.49 -5.86
C VAL A 186 7.74 7.84 -6.99
N LYS A 187 8.29 8.11 -8.18
CA LYS A 187 7.50 8.43 -9.37
C LYS A 187 7.01 7.15 -10.05
N PHE A 188 5.77 7.19 -10.51
CA PHE A 188 5.18 6.04 -11.20
C PHE A 188 4.05 6.45 -12.17
N ARG A 189 3.67 5.51 -13.02
CA ARG A 189 2.44 5.48 -13.81
C ARG A 189 1.82 4.10 -13.73
N VAL A 190 0.53 3.99 -14.03
CA VAL A 190 -0.25 2.76 -13.86
C VAL A 190 -0.99 2.40 -15.14
N GLU A 191 -0.96 1.12 -15.50
CA GLU A 191 -1.74 0.58 -16.60
C GLU A 191 -2.56 -0.64 -16.12
N PRO A 192 -3.87 -0.70 -16.42
CA PRO A 192 -4.65 -1.93 -16.28
C PRO A 192 -4.28 -2.90 -17.41
N THR A 193 -4.26 -4.21 -17.11
CA THR A 193 -3.77 -5.23 -18.07
C THR A 193 -4.85 -6.12 -18.65
N ASP A 194 -5.93 -6.34 -17.92
CA ASP A 194 -7.00 -7.29 -18.26
C ASP A 194 -8.41 -6.65 -18.20
N GLY A 195 -8.47 -5.35 -18.45
CA GLY A 195 -9.69 -4.55 -18.40
C GLY A 195 -9.71 -3.60 -17.21
N PRO A 196 -10.88 -3.02 -16.90
CA PRO A 196 -11.01 -2.10 -15.78
C PRO A 196 -10.65 -2.75 -14.46
N ALA A 197 -10.00 -1.97 -13.58
CA ALA A 197 -9.60 -2.44 -12.25
C ALA A 197 -10.22 -1.60 -11.13
N ARG A 198 -10.40 -2.23 -9.98
CA ARG A 198 -10.87 -1.63 -8.74
C ARG A 198 -10.10 -2.24 -7.56
N GLY A 199 -9.98 -1.46 -6.50
CA GLY A 199 -9.39 -1.95 -5.26
C GLY A 199 -9.37 -0.91 -4.16
N TYR A 200 -8.61 -1.21 -3.13
CA TYR A 200 -8.45 -0.38 -1.94
C TYR A 200 -7.07 0.25 -1.93
N MET A 201 -6.97 1.42 -1.35
CA MET A 201 -5.72 2.13 -1.18
C MET A 201 -5.69 2.77 0.20
N CYS A 202 -4.59 2.55 0.92
CA CYS A 202 -4.25 3.27 2.14
C CYS A 202 -3.11 4.24 1.85
N GLU A 203 -3.27 5.48 2.25
CA GLU A 203 -2.22 6.50 2.22
C GLU A 203 -1.73 6.74 3.64
N ASN A 204 -0.47 6.44 3.92
CA ASN A 204 0.15 6.54 5.23
C ASN A 204 0.96 7.85 5.33
N TYR A 205 0.56 8.74 6.22
CA TYR A 205 1.24 10.03 6.44
C TYR A 205 2.37 9.96 7.45
N GLY A 206 2.39 8.90 8.27
CA GLY A 206 3.36 8.71 9.35
C GLY A 206 4.66 8.03 8.93
N ALA A 207 5.25 7.33 9.87
CA ALA A 207 6.39 6.48 9.62
C ALA A 207 6.03 5.36 8.65
N LYS A 208 7.01 4.89 7.88
CA LYS A 208 6.79 3.85 6.87
C LYS A 208 6.29 2.53 7.46
N PHE A 209 5.67 1.72 6.62
CA PHE A 209 5.34 0.34 6.96
C PHE A 209 6.59 -0.50 7.23
N THR A 210 6.51 -1.29 8.31
CA THR A 210 7.51 -2.27 8.74
C THR A 210 6.83 -3.61 8.97
N LEU A 211 7.64 -4.66 9.13
CA LEU A 211 7.12 -5.93 9.62
C LEU A 211 6.78 -5.79 11.12
N PRO A 212 5.65 -6.36 11.59
CA PRO A 212 5.27 -6.29 12.99
C PRO A 212 6.29 -6.99 13.89
N ASN A 213 6.43 -6.50 15.12
CA ASN A 213 7.23 -7.18 16.12
C ASN A 213 6.55 -8.50 16.51
N ARG A 214 7.27 -9.60 16.38
CA ARG A 214 6.71 -10.93 16.61
C ARG A 214 6.67 -11.33 18.08
N GLY A 215 7.43 -10.66 18.95
CA GLY A 215 7.48 -10.98 20.36
C GLY A 215 7.71 -12.48 20.62
N PRO A 216 6.86 -13.14 21.43
CA PRO A 216 7.02 -14.56 21.77
C PRO A 216 6.69 -15.53 20.62
N ILE A 217 6.13 -15.06 19.51
CA ILE A 217 5.76 -15.91 18.35
C ILE A 217 7.01 -16.44 17.63
N GLY A 218 8.10 -15.71 17.68
CA GLY A 218 9.34 -16.06 16.97
C GLY A 218 9.31 -15.74 15.48
N ALA A 219 10.06 -16.50 14.66
CA ALA A 219 10.37 -16.11 13.29
C ALA A 219 9.56 -16.85 12.21
N ASN A 220 8.75 -17.85 12.55
CA ASN A 220 8.23 -18.82 11.58
C ASN A 220 6.76 -18.61 11.15
N CYS A 221 6.15 -17.50 11.49
CA CYS A 221 4.77 -17.20 11.17
C CYS A 221 4.60 -15.74 10.72
N LEU A 222 3.39 -15.35 10.39
CA LEU A 222 3.01 -14.08 9.78
C LEU A 222 3.64 -13.92 8.38
N ALA A 223 3.86 -12.68 7.93
CA ALA A 223 4.53 -12.44 6.66
C ALA A 223 6.04 -12.73 6.79
N ASN A 224 6.56 -13.61 5.94
CA ASN A 224 7.99 -13.87 5.90
C ASN A 224 8.68 -12.80 5.04
N SER A 225 9.76 -12.21 5.54
CA SER A 225 10.51 -11.17 4.82
C SER A 225 10.99 -11.61 3.44
N ARG A 226 11.33 -12.89 3.23
CA ARG A 226 11.77 -13.42 1.93
C ARG A 226 10.71 -13.39 0.84
N ASP A 227 9.40 -13.33 1.21
CA ASP A 227 8.29 -13.42 0.26
C ASP A 227 7.90 -12.04 -0.28
N PHE A 228 8.44 -10.98 0.28
CA PHE A 228 8.36 -9.65 -0.29
C PHE A 228 9.27 -9.53 -1.52
N LYS A 229 8.82 -8.79 -2.53
CA LYS A 229 9.48 -8.69 -3.83
C LYS A 229 9.65 -7.24 -4.23
N THR A 230 10.88 -6.83 -4.45
CA THR A 230 11.28 -5.52 -4.95
C THR A 230 11.64 -5.60 -6.42
N PRO A 231 11.21 -4.67 -7.30
CA PRO A 231 11.46 -4.78 -8.73
C PRO A 231 12.93 -4.60 -9.08
N VAL A 232 13.38 -5.27 -10.14
CA VAL A 232 14.68 -4.98 -10.76
C VAL A 232 14.60 -3.70 -11.58
N ALA A 233 15.74 -3.00 -11.76
CA ALA A 233 15.82 -1.76 -12.53
C ALA A 233 15.25 -1.94 -13.94
N ALA A 234 14.40 -1.01 -14.34
CA ALA A 234 13.84 -0.89 -15.67
C ALA A 234 13.56 0.58 -15.96
N PHE A 235 14.03 1.08 -17.09
CA PHE A 235 13.95 2.50 -17.40
C PHE A 235 13.30 2.80 -18.74
N GLU A 236 12.86 4.04 -18.90
CA GLU A 236 12.33 4.61 -20.12
C GLU A 236 13.24 5.78 -20.56
N ASP A 237 13.97 5.61 -21.65
CA ASP A 237 14.62 6.74 -22.33
C ASP A 237 13.72 7.25 -23.46
N ARG A 238 12.68 8.00 -23.06
CA ARG A 238 11.62 8.44 -23.96
C ARG A 238 11.43 9.95 -23.83
N GLU A 239 11.68 10.66 -24.92
CA GLU A 239 11.36 12.08 -25.05
C GLU A 239 9.96 12.23 -25.68
N ALA A 240 9.03 12.73 -24.90
CA ALA A 240 7.66 13.00 -25.29
C ALA A 240 7.05 14.03 -24.34
N PRO A 241 6.08 14.84 -24.79
CA PRO A 241 5.29 15.65 -23.86
C PRO A 241 4.70 14.76 -22.78
N SER A 242 5.05 15.05 -21.53
CA SER A 242 4.67 14.25 -20.39
C SER A 242 4.21 15.16 -19.26
N ARG A 243 3.19 14.72 -18.54
CA ARG A 243 2.64 15.42 -17.39
C ARG A 243 3.08 14.74 -16.10
N LEU A 244 3.68 15.51 -15.19
CA LEU A 244 4.02 15.03 -13.86
C LEU A 244 3.12 15.71 -12.82
N THR A 245 2.34 14.89 -12.13
CA THR A 245 1.47 15.33 -11.04
C THR A 245 2.09 14.95 -9.69
N VAL A 246 2.06 15.88 -8.75
CA VAL A 246 2.50 15.65 -7.36
C VAL A 246 1.36 15.95 -6.40
N LYS A 247 1.23 15.11 -5.38
CA LYS A 247 0.43 15.42 -4.19
C LYS A 247 1.36 15.95 -3.12
N TRP A 248 1.13 17.20 -2.68
CA TRP A 248 1.97 17.89 -1.70
C TRP A 248 1.13 18.76 -0.77
N CYS A 249 1.30 18.56 0.54
CA CYS A 249 0.51 19.23 1.60
C CYS A 249 -1.01 19.11 1.34
N GLY A 250 -1.48 17.92 0.98
CA GLY A 250 -2.90 17.63 0.73
C GLY A 250 -3.48 18.24 -0.55
N LYS A 251 -2.65 18.79 -1.42
CA LYS A 251 -3.05 19.43 -2.68
C LYS A 251 -2.32 18.81 -3.84
N PHE A 252 -2.90 18.94 -5.03
CA PHE A 252 -2.31 18.42 -6.26
C PHE A 252 -1.78 19.54 -7.14
N TYR A 253 -0.61 19.29 -7.71
CA TYR A 253 0.05 20.19 -8.64
C TYR A 253 0.58 19.38 -9.82
N ALA A 254 0.50 19.93 -11.00
CA ALA A 254 1.04 19.31 -12.22
C ALA A 254 1.95 20.26 -12.98
N CYS A 255 2.92 19.70 -13.67
CA CYS A 255 3.76 20.40 -14.63
C CYS A 255 3.95 19.55 -15.88
N GLU A 256 4.21 20.21 -17.00
CA GLU A 256 4.62 19.56 -18.23
C GLU A 256 6.13 19.38 -18.25
N ILE A 257 6.57 18.17 -18.55
CA ILE A 257 7.97 17.81 -18.76
C ILE A 257 8.14 17.15 -20.12
N GLY A 258 9.30 17.30 -20.75
CA GLY A 258 9.53 16.84 -22.11
C GLY A 258 10.04 15.39 -22.22
N HIS A 259 9.92 14.58 -21.19
CA HIS A 259 10.45 13.22 -21.16
C HIS A 259 9.78 12.39 -20.07
N SER A 260 9.89 11.05 -20.15
CA SER A 260 9.50 10.18 -19.05
C SER A 260 10.42 10.39 -17.83
N PRO A 261 9.88 10.59 -16.62
CA PRO A 261 10.68 10.66 -15.40
C PRO A 261 11.14 9.29 -14.89
N LEU A 262 10.75 8.19 -15.53
CA LEU A 262 11.12 6.83 -15.18
C LEU A 262 12.46 6.43 -15.85
N ASP A 263 13.44 7.29 -15.78
CA ASP A 263 14.71 7.19 -16.51
C ASP A 263 15.90 6.73 -15.64
N VAL A 264 15.63 6.02 -14.56
CA VAL A 264 16.64 5.43 -13.66
C VAL A 264 17.14 4.12 -14.24
N VAL A 265 18.40 4.11 -14.66
CA VAL A 265 19.04 2.98 -15.32
C VAL A 265 19.55 1.93 -14.34
N ALA A 266 19.94 2.38 -13.16
CA ALA A 266 20.44 1.53 -12.08
C ALA A 266 20.12 2.17 -10.73
N TRP A 267 19.99 1.35 -9.69
CA TRP A 267 19.80 1.85 -8.34
C TRP A 267 20.27 0.83 -7.30
N HIS A 268 20.60 1.30 -6.11
CA HIS A 268 20.82 0.48 -4.93
C HIS A 268 20.34 1.18 -3.67
N GLY A 269 19.99 0.43 -2.66
CA GLY A 269 19.55 0.93 -1.36
C GLY A 269 18.40 0.13 -0.76
N ASN A 270 17.86 0.65 0.35
CA ASN A 270 16.81 0.00 1.13
C ASN A 270 15.47 0.76 1.14
N TYR A 271 15.37 1.87 0.43
CA TYR A 271 14.14 2.64 0.25
C TYR A 271 13.64 2.44 -1.17
N ALA A 272 12.77 1.45 -1.37
CA ALA A 272 12.27 1.04 -2.67
C ALA A 272 10.84 0.50 -2.57
N PRO A 273 10.06 0.52 -3.66
CA PRO A 273 8.75 -0.09 -3.69
C PRO A 273 8.86 -1.61 -3.63
N TYR A 274 7.81 -2.24 -3.09
CA TYR A 274 7.74 -3.69 -2.99
C TYR A 274 6.30 -4.20 -3.11
N LYS A 275 6.15 -5.49 -3.41
CA LYS A 275 4.88 -6.20 -3.36
C LYS A 275 4.98 -7.45 -2.48
N TYR A 276 3.80 -7.94 -2.07
CA TYR A 276 3.67 -9.17 -1.28
C TYR A 276 2.39 -9.91 -1.71
N ASP A 277 2.47 -11.23 -1.80
CA ASP A 277 1.33 -12.11 -2.06
C ASP A 277 0.68 -12.53 -0.74
N LEU A 278 -0.53 -12.05 -0.48
CA LEU A 278 -1.28 -12.31 0.74
C LEU A 278 -1.59 -13.80 0.96
N ARG A 279 -1.57 -14.61 -0.10
CA ARG A 279 -1.79 -16.06 -0.02
C ARG A 279 -0.61 -16.80 0.63
N THR A 280 0.55 -16.14 0.76
CA THR A 280 1.72 -16.68 1.46
C THR A 280 1.74 -16.33 2.95
N PHE A 281 0.77 -15.55 3.41
CA PHE A 281 0.66 -15.17 4.81
C PHE A 281 0.24 -16.34 5.69
N SER A 282 0.90 -16.53 6.83
CA SER A 282 0.59 -17.60 7.77
C SER A 282 0.21 -17.03 9.14
N PRO A 283 -1.09 -16.91 9.47
CA PRO A 283 -1.51 -16.43 10.79
C PRO A 283 -1.07 -17.40 11.87
N VAL A 284 -0.87 -16.91 13.09
CA VAL A 284 -0.61 -17.75 14.25
C VAL A 284 -1.91 -18.40 14.69
N GLY A 285 -1.92 -19.74 14.89
CA GLY A 285 -3.17 -20.37 14.77
C GLY A 285 -3.77 -21.27 15.78
N ALA A 286 -3.20 -22.11 16.54
CA ALA A 286 -3.94 -23.04 17.41
C ALA A 286 -3.98 -22.56 18.87
N ILE A 287 -5.14 -22.20 19.38
CA ILE A 287 -5.39 -22.00 20.80
C ILE A 287 -6.50 -22.95 21.28
N LEU A 288 -6.42 -23.38 22.52
CA LEU A 288 -7.34 -24.36 23.07
C LEU A 288 -8.70 -23.75 23.41
N PHE A 289 -8.73 -22.53 23.92
CA PHE A 289 -9.91 -21.79 24.31
C PHE A 289 -9.80 -20.35 23.81
N ASP A 290 -10.92 -19.67 23.68
CA ASP A 290 -11.10 -18.30 23.23
C ASP A 290 -10.76 -18.04 21.74
N HIS A 291 -11.04 -16.82 21.29
CA HIS A 291 -10.66 -16.35 19.97
C HIS A 291 -9.23 -15.80 20.02
N PRO A 292 -8.37 -16.08 19.02
CA PRO A 292 -7.04 -15.48 18.96
C PRO A 292 -7.09 -13.96 18.92
N ASP A 293 -6.07 -13.33 19.52
CA ASP A 293 -5.89 -11.87 19.41
C ASP A 293 -5.68 -11.46 17.96
N PRO A 294 -6.31 -10.36 17.46
CA PRO A 294 -6.20 -9.91 16.08
C PRO A 294 -4.78 -9.58 15.59
N SER A 295 -3.81 -9.41 16.50
CA SER A 295 -2.40 -9.20 16.15
C SER A 295 -1.78 -10.35 15.32
N ILE A 296 -2.36 -11.56 15.43
CA ILE A 296 -1.95 -12.70 14.59
C ILE A 296 -2.22 -12.51 13.09
N PHE A 297 -2.99 -11.51 12.72
CA PHE A 297 -3.36 -11.19 11.35
C PHE A 297 -2.57 -10.03 10.75
N SER A 298 -1.63 -9.44 11.50
CA SER A 298 -0.85 -8.28 11.05
C SER A 298 0.17 -8.65 9.98
N VAL A 299 0.01 -8.11 8.79
CA VAL A 299 0.95 -8.23 7.67
C VAL A 299 2.03 -7.17 7.77
N LEU A 300 1.61 -5.90 7.91
CA LEU A 300 2.47 -4.72 8.02
C LEU A 300 1.96 -3.81 9.13
N THR A 301 2.86 -3.09 9.77
CA THR A 301 2.55 -2.06 10.76
C THR A 301 3.33 -0.79 10.45
N ALA A 302 2.70 0.37 10.61
CA ALA A 302 3.36 1.66 10.59
C ALA A 302 3.39 2.21 12.02
N PRO A 303 4.56 2.39 12.64
CA PRO A 303 4.63 2.88 14.01
C PRO A 303 4.15 4.33 14.11
N SER A 304 3.62 4.71 15.27
CA SER A 304 3.33 6.10 15.63
C SER A 304 4.49 6.72 16.42
N GLY A 305 4.33 7.98 16.82
CA GLY A 305 5.26 8.63 17.75
C GLY A 305 5.14 8.14 19.19
N GLU A 306 4.13 7.32 19.51
CA GLU A 306 3.90 6.72 20.81
C GLU A 306 4.35 5.26 20.78
N GLU A 307 5.23 4.89 21.71
CA GLU A 307 5.78 3.53 21.80
C GLU A 307 4.66 2.50 22.03
N GLY A 308 4.68 1.42 21.26
CA GLY A 308 3.70 0.34 21.34
C GLY A 308 2.35 0.65 20.69
N THR A 309 2.21 1.81 20.05
CA THR A 309 0.99 2.21 19.35
C THR A 309 1.29 2.38 17.85
N ALA A 310 0.54 1.70 17.01
CA ALA A 310 0.65 1.87 15.57
C ALA A 310 -0.12 3.13 15.09
N ASN A 311 0.42 3.79 14.06
CA ASN A 311 -0.34 4.73 13.25
C ASN A 311 -1.33 3.98 12.35
N ILE A 312 -0.88 2.85 11.77
CA ILE A 312 -1.68 1.96 10.94
C ILE A 312 -1.22 0.52 11.17
N ASP A 313 -2.17 -0.39 11.34
CA ASP A 313 -1.95 -1.82 11.16
C ASP A 313 -2.70 -2.30 9.92
N PHE A 314 -1.97 -2.92 8.99
CA PHE A 314 -2.58 -3.60 7.86
C PHE A 314 -2.70 -5.08 8.22
N VAL A 315 -3.93 -5.53 8.38
CA VAL A 315 -4.27 -6.90 8.77
C VAL A 315 -5.07 -7.58 7.67
N ILE A 316 -5.01 -8.92 7.61
CA ILE A 316 -5.85 -9.73 6.74
C ILE A 316 -6.50 -10.84 7.53
N PHE A 317 -7.66 -11.28 7.10
CA PHE A 317 -8.33 -12.48 7.60
C PHE A 317 -8.29 -13.56 6.50
N PRO A 318 -7.19 -14.33 6.43
CA PRO A 318 -7.03 -15.35 5.40
C PRO A 318 -7.73 -16.65 5.78
N GLU A 319 -7.71 -17.61 4.87
CA GLU A 319 -8.06 -18.99 5.17
C GLU A 319 -7.30 -19.50 6.39
N ARG A 320 -8.00 -20.19 7.28
CA ARG A 320 -7.41 -20.69 8.53
C ARG A 320 -8.25 -21.80 9.16
N TRP A 321 -7.62 -22.59 10.01
CA TRP A 321 -8.32 -23.55 10.85
C TRP A 321 -8.79 -22.90 12.15
N GLN A 322 -10.04 -23.17 12.51
CA GLN A 322 -10.60 -22.88 13.85
C GLN A 322 -10.71 -24.17 14.64
N VAL A 323 -10.09 -24.21 15.81
CA VAL A 323 -9.96 -25.43 16.63
C VAL A 323 -10.29 -25.19 18.10
N ALA A 324 -10.60 -23.96 18.51
CA ALA A 324 -10.86 -23.63 19.92
C ALA A 324 -12.08 -24.41 20.46
N GLU A 325 -11.88 -25.09 21.57
CA GLU A 325 -12.91 -25.86 22.27
C GLU A 325 -13.74 -24.97 23.17
N HIS A 326 -15.03 -25.27 23.31
CA HIS A 326 -15.95 -24.57 24.23
C HIS A 326 -15.94 -23.05 24.15
N SER A 327 -15.63 -22.51 22.98
CA SER A 327 -15.41 -21.08 22.75
C SER A 327 -16.37 -20.49 21.75
N PHE A 328 -16.69 -19.21 21.91
CA PHE A 328 -17.33 -18.41 20.89
C PHE A 328 -16.27 -18.07 19.84
N ARG A 329 -16.29 -18.69 18.67
CA ARG A 329 -15.21 -18.61 17.66
C ARG A 329 -15.18 -17.32 16.83
N PRO A 330 -16.29 -16.65 16.54
CA PRO A 330 -16.25 -15.33 15.89
C PRO A 330 -15.56 -14.30 16.78
N PRO A 331 -15.09 -13.17 16.22
CA PRO A 331 -14.65 -12.04 17.04
C PRO A 331 -15.73 -11.64 18.04
N TRP A 332 -15.34 -11.41 19.29
CA TRP A 332 -16.26 -10.98 20.34
C TRP A 332 -16.77 -9.55 20.10
N TYR A 333 -17.86 -9.15 20.73
CA TYR A 333 -18.27 -7.76 20.75
C TYR A 333 -17.22 -6.92 21.46
N HIS A 334 -16.80 -5.82 20.84
CA HIS A 334 -15.72 -5.00 21.37
C HIS A 334 -15.82 -3.53 20.99
N MET A 335 -14.96 -2.74 21.62
CA MET A 335 -14.64 -1.36 21.29
C MET A 335 -13.13 -1.24 21.24
N ASN A 336 -12.61 -0.52 20.29
CA ASN A 336 -11.18 -0.34 20.10
C ASN A 336 -10.84 1.14 20.00
N ILE A 337 -9.67 1.54 20.48
CA ILE A 337 -9.16 2.91 20.35
C ILE A 337 -8.83 3.27 18.89
N MET A 338 -8.57 2.28 18.04
CA MET A 338 -8.36 2.47 16.62
C MET A 338 -9.67 2.22 15.86
N SER A 339 -9.90 2.99 14.80
CA SER A 339 -10.95 2.67 13.83
C SER A 339 -10.51 1.54 12.92
N GLU A 340 -11.48 0.76 12.42
CA GLU A 340 -11.24 -0.35 11.51
C GLU A 340 -11.90 -0.06 10.16
N PHE A 341 -11.08 0.01 9.10
CA PHE A 341 -11.55 0.08 7.73
C PHE A 341 -11.32 -1.28 7.06
N MET A 342 -12.39 -1.96 6.69
CA MET A 342 -12.34 -3.30 6.13
C MET A 342 -12.80 -3.31 4.69
N GLY A 343 -12.07 -4.04 3.84
CA GLY A 343 -12.45 -4.36 2.47
C GLY A 343 -12.47 -5.87 2.26
N LEU A 344 -13.42 -6.39 1.51
CA LEU A 344 -13.47 -7.81 1.14
C LEU A 344 -12.90 -7.99 -0.26
N ILE A 345 -11.84 -8.81 -0.39
CA ILE A 345 -11.21 -9.11 -1.68
C ILE A 345 -11.95 -10.28 -2.35
N TYR A 346 -12.15 -11.38 -1.63
CA TYR A 346 -12.90 -12.56 -2.07
C TYR A 346 -13.42 -13.36 -0.87
N GLY A 347 -14.24 -14.38 -1.11
CA GLY A 347 -14.78 -15.24 -0.06
C GLY A 347 -15.95 -14.63 0.71
N ARG A 348 -16.07 -14.98 1.96
CA ARG A 348 -17.10 -14.52 2.89
C ARG A 348 -16.46 -14.16 4.23
N TYR A 349 -17.01 -13.14 4.86
CA TYR A 349 -16.62 -12.77 6.22
C TYR A 349 -17.53 -13.49 7.24
N ASP A 350 -16.93 -14.29 8.11
CA ASP A 350 -17.65 -15.17 9.07
C ASP A 350 -18.55 -14.41 10.06
N ALA A 351 -18.11 -13.25 10.52
CA ALA A 351 -18.89 -12.42 11.44
C ALA A 351 -20.11 -11.74 10.77
N LYS A 352 -20.12 -11.62 9.44
CA LYS A 352 -21.16 -10.95 8.66
C LYS A 352 -21.32 -11.60 7.28
N PRO A 353 -21.85 -12.82 7.21
CA PRO A 353 -21.87 -13.60 5.97
C PRO A 353 -22.82 -13.04 4.91
N GLU A 354 -23.75 -12.17 5.29
CA GLU A 354 -24.68 -11.52 4.36
C GLU A 354 -24.45 -10.02 4.27
N GLY A 355 -24.64 -9.47 3.06
CA GLY A 355 -24.58 -8.02 2.81
C GLY A 355 -23.15 -7.44 2.80
N PHE A 356 -22.10 -8.25 2.92
CA PHE A 356 -20.71 -7.83 2.76
C PHE A 356 -20.06 -8.68 1.66
N ALA A 357 -20.06 -8.16 0.44
CA ALA A 357 -19.57 -8.84 -0.76
C ALA A 357 -18.20 -8.30 -1.20
N PRO A 358 -17.42 -9.04 -2.02
CA PRO A 358 -16.16 -8.55 -2.60
C PRO A 358 -16.31 -7.19 -3.26
N GLY A 359 -15.38 -6.28 -2.98
CA GLY A 359 -15.46 -4.86 -3.36
C GLY A 359 -16.26 -3.98 -2.39
N GLY A 360 -16.93 -4.57 -1.41
CA GLY A 360 -17.59 -3.86 -0.33
C GLY A 360 -16.64 -3.34 0.72
N VAL A 361 -17.10 -2.39 1.52
CA VAL A 361 -16.34 -1.69 2.56
C VAL A 361 -17.16 -1.62 3.84
N SER A 362 -16.50 -1.74 4.99
CA SER A 362 -17.08 -1.34 6.28
C SER A 362 -16.11 -0.46 7.06
N LEU A 363 -16.66 0.43 7.88
CA LEU A 363 -15.94 1.30 8.79
C LEU A 363 -16.54 1.18 10.18
N HIS A 364 -15.71 0.78 11.13
CA HIS A 364 -16.01 0.73 12.54
C HIS A 364 -15.18 1.83 13.23
N ASN A 365 -15.83 2.91 13.61
CA ASN A 365 -15.13 4.04 14.22
C ASN A 365 -14.64 3.73 15.63
N CYS A 366 -13.56 4.40 16.04
CA CYS A 366 -12.95 4.22 17.35
C CYS A 366 -13.97 4.37 18.48
N MET A 367 -13.85 3.52 19.49
CA MET A 367 -14.71 3.50 20.71
C MET A 367 -16.20 3.31 20.46
N LEU A 368 -16.60 2.88 19.24
CA LEU A 368 -17.98 2.49 18.98
C LEU A 368 -18.12 0.95 19.04
N PRO A 369 -19.13 0.43 19.78
CA PRO A 369 -19.32 -1.01 19.92
C PRO A 369 -19.65 -1.68 18.60
N HIS A 370 -19.00 -2.78 18.31
CA HIS A 370 -19.26 -3.59 17.11
C HIS A 370 -18.90 -5.08 17.35
N GLY A 371 -19.29 -5.92 16.41
CA GLY A 371 -19.07 -7.37 16.50
C GLY A 371 -19.93 -8.12 15.50
N PRO A 372 -20.15 -9.44 15.71
CA PRO A 372 -20.96 -10.26 14.82
C PRO A 372 -22.41 -9.77 14.81
N ASP A 373 -23.12 -10.02 13.70
CA ASP A 373 -24.56 -9.79 13.63
C ASP A 373 -25.33 -10.83 14.48
N ALA A 374 -26.64 -10.58 14.70
CA ALA A 374 -27.45 -11.43 15.55
C ALA A 374 -27.56 -12.87 15.03
N GLU A 375 -27.55 -13.06 13.73
CA GLU A 375 -27.64 -14.38 13.11
C GLU A 375 -26.31 -15.14 13.28
N ALA A 376 -25.18 -14.52 13.01
CA ALA A 376 -23.86 -15.09 13.23
C ALA A 376 -23.64 -15.45 14.71
N PHE A 377 -24.08 -14.56 15.62
CA PHE A 377 -24.04 -14.82 17.06
C PHE A 377 -24.88 -16.06 17.42
N GLY A 378 -26.12 -16.13 16.94
CA GLY A 378 -27.03 -17.26 17.22
C GLY A 378 -26.46 -18.59 16.69
N ARG A 379 -25.93 -18.61 15.47
CA ARG A 379 -25.29 -19.79 14.90
C ARG A 379 -24.07 -20.23 15.71
N ALA A 380 -23.14 -19.31 15.97
CA ALA A 380 -21.89 -19.60 16.66
C ALA A 380 -22.09 -20.05 18.10
N SER A 381 -23.09 -19.47 18.81
CA SER A 381 -23.42 -19.85 20.21
C SER A 381 -24.01 -21.25 20.32
N ASN A 382 -24.62 -21.78 19.27
CA ASN A 382 -25.26 -23.09 19.25
C ASN A 382 -24.57 -24.13 18.35
N ALA A 383 -23.42 -23.78 17.78
CA ALA A 383 -22.68 -24.66 16.88
C ALA A 383 -22.10 -25.86 17.64
N ARG A 384 -22.13 -27.04 17.00
CA ARG A 384 -21.29 -28.14 17.44
C ARG A 384 -19.86 -27.87 16.97
N LEU A 385 -18.96 -27.69 17.93
CA LEU A 385 -17.58 -27.34 17.63
C LEU A 385 -16.76 -28.56 17.21
N GLU A 386 -16.26 -28.50 16.00
CA GLU A 386 -15.29 -29.44 15.42
C GLU A 386 -14.16 -28.62 14.78
N PRO A 387 -13.01 -29.21 14.45
CA PRO A 387 -12.02 -28.51 13.62
C PRO A 387 -12.66 -28.07 12.29
N GLU A 388 -12.59 -26.79 11.99
CA GLU A 388 -13.24 -26.18 10.81
C GLU A 388 -12.23 -25.32 10.07
N LYS A 389 -12.17 -25.44 8.74
CA LYS A 389 -11.40 -24.56 7.87
C LYS A 389 -12.31 -23.44 7.38
N LEU A 390 -11.95 -22.20 7.70
CA LEU A 390 -12.57 -21.02 7.08
C LEU A 390 -11.93 -20.77 5.71
N GLU A 391 -12.77 -20.52 4.70
CA GLU A 391 -12.37 -20.26 3.31
C GLU A 391 -12.92 -18.93 2.78
#